data_124d1594440ef92da175de595e8ffb13
#
_entry.id   124d1594440ef92da175de595e8ffb13
#
_cell.length_a   1.000
_cell.length_b   1.000
_cell.length_c   1.000
_cell.angle_alpha   90.00
_cell.angle_beta   90.00
_cell.angle_gamma   90.00
#
_symmetry.space_group_name_H-M   'P 1'
#
loop_
_entity.id
_entity.type
_entity.pdbx_description
1 polymer ?
#
loop_
_entity_poly.entity_id
_entity_poly.type
_entity_poly.pdbx_seq_one_letter_code
_entity_poly.pdbx_strand_id
1 'polypeptide(L)'
;SRRATHLFADAVVEALTGTPGFASSRITFASASGGKKSKVKEIYISDIDGANARQLTQDKSLGYGPRFSPDASKIVYSSDKSGYRDTYVIDLGSKKRSCVAQFPGQNTGAAFSPDGSTLALTLSKDGNPELFTMAATGGSPTRLTRTRGVEASPSWSPDGTQIVYVSDERGSPSLYLLPATGGEPERLNTESSYTTEPDWSPDGKLIAYSISSGGGQIGVYDLSAKKSRIVSRGSGLESPSWTRNSRHLVASQNGHLVLLDTLTGETTKIPNNLSNNTEPNTSR
;
A
#
# COMPACT_ATOMS: atom_id res chain seq x y z
N SER A 1 -29.64 -2.97 -1.51
CA SER A 1 -28.58 -1.93 -1.65
C SER A 1 -27.36 -2.50 -2.33
N ARG A 2 -26.59 -1.70 -3.08
CA ARG A 2 -25.35 -2.12 -3.79
C ARG A 2 -24.41 -2.94 -2.89
N ARG A 3 -24.20 -2.53 -1.64
CA ARG A 3 -23.37 -3.27 -0.68
C ARG A 3 -23.91 -4.69 -0.42
N ALA A 4 -25.23 -4.84 -0.30
CA ALA A 4 -25.83 -6.17 -0.11
C ALA A 4 -25.61 -7.08 -1.33
N THR A 5 -25.69 -6.52 -2.56
CA THR A 5 -25.39 -7.25 -3.79
C THR A 5 -23.91 -7.70 -3.82
N HIS A 6 -22.98 -6.82 -3.45
CA HIS A 6 -21.56 -7.17 -3.40
C HIS A 6 -21.25 -8.25 -2.34
N LEU A 7 -21.82 -8.14 -1.14
CA LEU A 7 -21.68 -9.17 -0.10
C LEU A 7 -22.26 -10.52 -0.54
N PHE A 8 -23.41 -10.51 -1.25
CA PHE A 8 -23.98 -11.72 -1.81
C PHE A 8 -23.07 -12.33 -2.89
N ALA A 9 -22.51 -11.51 -3.79
CA ALA A 9 -21.56 -11.96 -4.80
C ALA A 9 -20.30 -12.58 -4.16
N ASP A 10 -19.78 -11.98 -3.11
CA ASP A 10 -18.64 -12.53 -2.36
C ASP A 10 -18.96 -13.89 -1.75
N ALA A 11 -20.13 -14.03 -1.10
CA ALA A 11 -20.57 -15.29 -0.52
C ALA A 11 -20.75 -16.40 -1.58
N VAL A 12 -21.29 -16.05 -2.76
CA VAL A 12 -21.42 -16.99 -3.88
C VAL A 12 -20.07 -17.45 -4.40
N VAL A 13 -19.12 -16.52 -4.59
CA VAL A 13 -17.75 -16.84 -5.03
C VAL A 13 -17.08 -17.77 -4.02
N GLU A 14 -17.17 -17.47 -2.73
CA GLU A 14 -16.57 -18.28 -1.67
C GLU A 14 -17.19 -19.68 -1.61
N ALA A 15 -18.52 -19.79 -1.71
CA ALA A 15 -19.22 -21.07 -1.71
C ALA A 15 -18.86 -21.98 -2.92
N LEU A 16 -18.59 -21.37 -4.09
CA LEU A 16 -18.29 -22.10 -5.31
C LEU A 16 -16.81 -22.41 -5.49
N THR A 17 -15.92 -21.59 -4.96
CA THR A 17 -14.47 -21.66 -5.24
C THR A 17 -13.63 -21.98 -4.00
N GLY A 18 -14.19 -21.87 -2.79
CA GLY A 18 -13.46 -21.96 -1.53
C GLY A 18 -12.51 -20.77 -1.26
N THR A 19 -12.53 -19.74 -2.10
CA THR A 19 -11.71 -18.53 -1.94
C THR A 19 -12.60 -17.32 -1.66
N PRO A 20 -12.17 -16.39 -0.75
CA PRO A 20 -12.97 -15.20 -0.45
C PRO A 20 -13.27 -14.37 -1.70
N GLY A 21 -14.51 -13.91 -1.85
CA GLY A 21 -14.85 -12.87 -2.81
C GLY A 21 -14.28 -11.52 -2.40
N PHE A 22 -14.25 -10.55 -3.31
CA PHE A 22 -13.73 -9.20 -3.03
C PHE A 22 -14.61 -8.07 -3.58
N ALA A 23 -15.79 -8.38 -4.10
CA ALA A 23 -16.71 -7.39 -4.64
C ALA A 23 -17.14 -6.33 -3.61
N SER A 24 -17.19 -6.67 -2.32
CA SER A 24 -17.51 -5.76 -1.22
C SER A 24 -16.33 -4.93 -0.72
N SER A 25 -15.13 -5.16 -1.25
CA SER A 25 -13.93 -4.39 -0.90
C SER A 25 -14.02 -2.94 -1.37
N ARG A 26 -13.25 -2.08 -0.72
CA ARG A 26 -13.09 -0.67 -1.09
C ARG A 26 -11.65 -0.41 -1.50
N ILE A 27 -11.44 0.65 -2.27
CA ILE A 27 -10.13 1.15 -2.65
C ILE A 27 -9.95 2.53 -2.03
N THR A 28 -8.81 2.77 -1.39
CA THR A 28 -8.32 4.13 -1.11
C THR A 28 -7.16 4.43 -2.04
N PHE A 29 -7.03 5.66 -2.51
CA PHE A 29 -6.00 6.08 -3.45
C PHE A 29 -5.75 7.58 -3.34
N ALA A 30 -4.62 8.03 -3.87
CA ALA A 30 -4.33 9.44 -4.02
C ALA A 30 -4.62 9.88 -5.45
N SER A 31 -5.30 11.01 -5.64
CA SER A 31 -5.59 11.57 -6.95
C SER A 31 -5.06 12.99 -7.06
N ALA A 32 -4.29 13.25 -8.13
CA ALA A 32 -3.64 14.53 -8.34
C ALA A 32 -4.48 15.43 -9.26
N SER A 33 -4.57 16.71 -8.90
CA SER A 33 -5.19 17.78 -9.67
C SER A 33 -4.28 19.00 -9.73
N GLY A 34 -4.62 19.98 -10.59
CA GLY A 34 -3.83 21.20 -10.77
C GLY A 34 -2.76 21.09 -11.84
N GLY A 35 -2.13 22.22 -12.16
CA GLY A 35 -1.06 22.31 -13.16
C GLY A 35 0.33 22.03 -12.57
N LYS A 36 1.38 22.09 -13.43
CA LYS A 36 2.78 21.83 -13.01
C LYS A 36 3.26 22.67 -11.82
N LYS A 37 2.72 23.89 -11.63
CA LYS A 37 3.13 24.82 -10.57
C LYS A 37 2.28 24.75 -9.29
N SER A 38 1.12 24.07 -9.32
CA SER A 38 0.17 23.98 -8.20
C SER A 38 -0.42 22.57 -8.10
N LYS A 39 0.45 21.55 -8.11
CA LYS A 39 0.02 20.15 -7.99
C LYS A 39 -0.52 19.92 -6.59
N VAL A 40 -1.78 19.47 -6.51
CA VAL A 40 -2.45 19.04 -5.30
C VAL A 40 -2.73 17.55 -5.44
N LYS A 41 -2.54 16.79 -4.37
CA LYS A 41 -2.80 15.36 -4.32
C LYS A 41 -3.63 15.06 -3.08
N GLU A 42 -4.87 14.66 -3.27
CA GLU A 42 -5.82 14.42 -2.19
C GLU A 42 -6.16 12.92 -2.08
N ILE A 43 -6.57 12.51 -0.90
CA ILE A 43 -6.94 11.12 -0.63
C ILE A 43 -8.42 10.89 -0.93
N TYR A 44 -8.71 9.81 -1.62
CA TYR A 44 -10.04 9.36 -2.04
C TYR A 44 -10.33 7.95 -1.56
N ILE A 45 -11.60 7.58 -1.56
CA ILE A 45 -12.09 6.23 -1.34
C ILE A 45 -13.20 5.94 -2.34
N SER A 46 -13.28 4.70 -2.84
CA SER A 46 -14.36 4.20 -3.69
C SER A 46 -14.68 2.74 -3.37
N ASP A 47 -15.76 2.21 -3.92
CA ASP A 47 -15.98 0.78 -4.02
C ASP A 47 -14.95 0.17 -4.98
N ILE A 48 -14.75 -1.16 -4.93
CA ILE A 48 -13.77 -1.87 -5.76
C ILE A 48 -14.02 -1.70 -7.27
N ASP A 49 -15.25 -1.49 -7.68
CA ASP A 49 -15.66 -1.25 -9.06
C ASP A 49 -15.63 0.22 -9.48
N GLY A 50 -15.05 1.10 -8.62
CA GLY A 50 -14.91 2.54 -8.87
C GLY A 50 -16.13 3.38 -8.52
N ALA A 51 -17.26 2.78 -8.18
CA ALA A 51 -18.46 3.52 -7.77
C ALA A 51 -18.26 4.19 -6.40
N ASN A 52 -19.14 5.16 -6.09
CA ASN A 52 -19.16 5.89 -4.83
C ASN A 52 -17.82 6.58 -4.49
N ALA A 53 -17.04 6.93 -5.51
CA ALA A 53 -15.79 7.65 -5.32
C ALA A 53 -16.04 8.98 -4.60
N ARG A 54 -15.36 9.19 -3.47
CA ARG A 54 -15.47 10.42 -2.68
C ARG A 54 -14.13 10.85 -2.12
N GLN A 55 -13.94 12.14 -2.04
CA GLN A 55 -12.76 12.78 -1.47
C GLN A 55 -12.79 12.72 0.06
N LEU A 56 -11.65 12.36 0.67
CA LEU A 56 -11.48 12.29 2.12
C LEU A 56 -10.71 13.48 2.68
N THR A 57 -9.80 14.07 1.88
CA THR A 57 -9.00 15.24 2.28
C THR A 57 -9.25 16.42 1.34
N GLN A 58 -9.16 17.63 1.85
CA GLN A 58 -9.30 18.89 1.10
C GLN A 58 -8.24 19.89 1.59
N ASP A 59 -7.00 19.43 1.70
CA ASP A 59 -5.92 20.19 2.33
C ASP A 59 -5.21 21.11 1.34
N LYS A 60 -5.52 20.99 0.06
CA LYS A 60 -4.82 21.68 -1.05
C LYS A 60 -3.31 21.48 -0.98
N SER A 61 -2.91 20.30 -0.55
CA SER A 61 -1.55 19.87 -0.31
C SER A 61 -1.27 18.52 -0.99
N LEU A 62 -0.13 17.92 -0.72
CA LEU A 62 0.23 16.63 -1.26
C LEU A 62 -0.05 15.54 -0.23
N GLY A 63 -1.00 14.64 -0.54
CA GLY A 63 -1.29 13.42 0.20
C GLY A 63 -0.71 12.18 -0.48
N TYR A 64 -0.19 11.21 0.27
CA TYR A 64 0.54 10.05 -0.25
C TYR A 64 0.19 8.76 0.50
N GLY A 65 0.29 7.63 -0.21
CA GLY A 65 0.31 6.29 0.33
C GLY A 65 -0.83 5.95 1.30
N PRO A 66 -2.09 6.18 0.93
CA PRO A 66 -3.19 5.85 1.84
C PRO A 66 -3.30 4.32 1.99
N ARG A 67 -3.44 3.85 3.24
CA ARG A 67 -3.63 2.43 3.56
C ARG A 67 -4.72 2.21 4.58
N PHE A 68 -5.58 1.21 4.36
CA PHE A 68 -6.62 0.82 5.30
C PHE A 68 -6.05 0.21 6.58
N SER A 69 -6.76 0.40 7.70
CA SER A 69 -6.66 -0.48 8.86
C SER A 69 -7.26 -1.85 8.53
N PRO A 70 -6.87 -2.92 9.25
CA PRO A 70 -7.36 -4.29 8.97
C PRO A 70 -8.88 -4.42 9.01
N ASP A 71 -9.56 -3.70 9.90
CA ASP A 71 -11.02 -3.62 10.02
C ASP A 71 -11.66 -2.66 9.00
N ALA A 72 -10.85 -2.03 8.15
CA ALA A 72 -11.24 -1.02 7.18
C ALA A 72 -12.04 0.16 7.76
N SER A 73 -11.92 0.44 9.06
CA SER A 73 -12.56 1.59 9.73
C SER A 73 -11.74 2.87 9.63
N LYS A 74 -10.41 2.75 9.38
CA LYS A 74 -9.48 3.86 9.33
C LYS A 74 -8.61 3.82 8.08
N ILE A 75 -8.03 4.97 7.74
CA ILE A 75 -6.99 5.10 6.70
C ILE A 75 -5.82 5.86 7.30
N VAL A 76 -4.60 5.29 7.19
CA VAL A 76 -3.35 6.01 7.44
C VAL A 76 -2.83 6.56 6.11
N TYR A 77 -2.27 7.76 6.12
CA TYR A 77 -1.67 8.41 4.95
C TYR A 77 -0.64 9.44 5.37
N SER A 78 0.25 9.84 4.45
CA SER A 78 1.20 10.92 4.67
C SER A 78 0.72 12.20 3.98
N SER A 79 1.01 13.38 4.56
CA SER A 79 0.62 14.66 3.97
C SER A 79 1.61 15.77 4.30
N ASP A 80 1.83 16.66 3.33
CA ASP A 80 2.67 17.85 3.46
C ASP A 80 1.87 19.08 3.96
N LYS A 81 0.64 18.90 4.46
CA LYS A 81 -0.28 20.00 4.86
C LYS A 81 0.22 20.89 6.00
N SER A 82 1.10 20.36 6.85
CA SER A 82 1.73 21.12 7.95
C SER A 82 2.99 21.90 7.51
N GLY A 83 3.39 21.80 6.23
CA GLY A 83 4.66 22.27 5.70
C GLY A 83 5.78 21.23 5.73
N TYR A 84 5.57 20.14 6.43
CA TYR A 84 6.45 18.97 6.50
C TYR A 84 5.64 17.71 6.20
N ARG A 85 6.33 16.62 5.82
CA ARG A 85 5.67 15.33 5.58
C ARG A 85 5.42 14.60 6.87
N ASP A 86 4.16 14.64 7.32
CA ASP A 86 3.69 13.99 8.54
C ASP A 86 2.72 12.86 8.23
N THR A 87 2.55 11.92 9.19
CA THR A 87 1.61 10.81 9.07
C THR A 87 0.32 11.09 9.85
N TYR A 88 -0.80 10.91 9.15
CA TYR A 88 -2.15 11.13 9.66
C TYR A 88 -2.98 9.87 9.60
N VAL A 89 -3.96 9.75 10.50
CA VAL A 89 -5.01 8.73 10.47
C VAL A 89 -6.37 9.41 10.34
N ILE A 90 -7.19 8.92 9.38
CA ILE A 90 -8.60 9.29 9.23
C ILE A 90 -9.45 8.15 9.79
N ASP A 91 -10.34 8.44 10.72
CA ASP A 91 -11.43 7.55 11.11
C ASP A 91 -12.61 7.76 10.16
N LEU A 92 -13.02 6.71 9.46
CA LEU A 92 -14.02 6.79 8.39
C LEU A 92 -15.45 6.97 8.92
N GLY A 93 -15.71 6.55 10.15
CA GLY A 93 -17.02 6.71 10.81
C GLY A 93 -17.22 8.14 11.30
N SER A 94 -16.32 8.63 12.14
CA SER A 94 -16.39 9.98 12.72
C SER A 94 -15.86 11.07 11.81
N LYS A 95 -15.12 10.72 10.73
CA LYS A 95 -14.38 11.62 9.83
C LYS A 95 -13.29 12.44 10.52
N LYS A 96 -12.95 12.09 11.76
CA LYS A 96 -11.89 12.75 12.53
C LYS A 96 -10.53 12.39 11.93
N ARG A 97 -9.64 13.39 11.83
CA ARG A 97 -8.24 13.22 11.43
C ARG A 97 -7.33 13.52 12.60
N SER A 98 -6.34 12.68 12.83
CA SER A 98 -5.33 12.83 13.87
C SER A 98 -3.94 12.73 13.25
N CYS A 99 -3.02 13.62 13.59
CA CYS A 99 -1.61 13.47 13.29
C CYS A 99 -1.04 12.46 14.30
N VAL A 100 -0.45 11.37 13.80
CA VAL A 100 0.08 10.29 14.64
C VAL A 100 1.61 10.23 14.64
N ALA A 101 2.27 10.76 13.61
CA ALA A 101 3.72 10.94 13.58
C ALA A 101 4.08 12.29 12.98
N GLN A 102 4.80 13.12 13.78
CA GLN A 102 5.28 14.47 13.45
C GLN A 102 6.67 14.65 14.05
N PHE A 103 7.60 13.83 13.59
CA PHE A 103 9.00 13.92 14.03
C PHE A 103 9.81 14.76 13.03
N PRO A 104 11.00 15.29 13.43
CA PRO A 104 11.88 15.98 12.49
C PRO A 104 12.16 15.15 11.23
N GLY A 105 12.14 15.79 10.07
CA GLY A 105 12.33 15.14 8.77
C GLY A 105 11.06 14.53 8.18
N GLN A 106 11.20 13.38 7.52
CA GLN A 106 10.09 12.69 6.85
C GLN A 106 9.41 11.68 7.77
N ASN A 107 8.07 11.66 7.75
CA ASN A 107 7.20 10.70 8.44
C ASN A 107 6.25 10.11 7.39
N THR A 108 6.57 8.96 6.81
CA THR A 108 5.90 8.48 5.61
C THR A 108 5.78 6.96 5.53
N GLY A 109 5.01 6.47 4.55
CA GLY A 109 4.94 5.05 4.19
C GLY A 109 4.31 4.16 5.25
N ALA A 110 3.42 4.69 6.10
CA ALA A 110 2.86 3.95 7.21
C ALA A 110 1.92 2.82 6.78
N ALA A 111 2.03 1.66 7.45
CA ALA A 111 1.15 0.51 7.30
C ALA A 111 0.73 -0.03 8.68
N PHE A 112 -0.56 -0.34 8.84
CA PHE A 112 -1.07 -0.96 10.07
C PHE A 112 -0.60 -2.41 10.18
N SER A 113 -0.29 -2.85 11.42
CA SER A 113 -0.16 -4.26 11.77
C SER A 113 -1.50 -5.00 11.60
N PRO A 114 -1.52 -6.33 11.44
CA PRO A 114 -2.76 -7.10 11.24
C PRO A 114 -3.79 -6.97 12.36
N ASP A 115 -3.36 -6.66 13.57
CA ASP A 115 -4.24 -6.38 14.72
C ASP A 115 -4.68 -4.90 14.80
N GLY A 116 -4.15 -4.03 13.93
CA GLY A 116 -4.46 -2.61 13.87
C GLY A 116 -3.87 -1.77 15.01
N SER A 117 -3.11 -2.33 15.93
CA SER A 117 -2.60 -1.64 17.11
C SER A 117 -1.32 -0.85 16.85
N THR A 118 -0.54 -1.27 15.86
CA THR A 118 0.81 -0.75 15.56
C THR A 118 0.90 -0.24 14.13
N LEU A 119 1.71 0.77 13.89
CA LEU A 119 2.15 1.21 12.56
C LEU A 119 3.61 0.83 12.36
N ALA A 120 3.95 0.27 11.21
CA ALA A 120 5.29 0.31 10.65
C ALA A 120 5.37 1.51 9.71
N LEU A 121 6.42 2.30 9.79
CA LEU A 121 6.58 3.53 9.00
C LEU A 121 8.05 3.89 8.80
N THR A 122 8.30 4.78 7.85
CA THR A 122 9.61 5.35 7.59
C THR A 122 9.74 6.70 8.27
N LEU A 123 10.78 6.86 9.11
CA LEU A 123 11.14 8.13 9.75
C LEU A 123 12.59 8.48 9.45
N SER A 124 12.86 9.77 9.14
CA SER A 124 14.23 10.26 8.97
C SER A 124 14.74 11.11 10.13
N LYS A 125 14.09 11.02 11.29
CA LYS A 125 14.38 11.84 12.49
C LYS A 125 15.80 11.69 13.04
N ASP A 126 16.46 10.59 12.75
CA ASP A 126 17.81 10.26 13.24
C ASP A 126 18.87 10.34 12.11
N GLY A 127 18.55 11.01 11.00
CA GLY A 127 19.43 11.19 9.83
C GLY A 127 18.79 10.68 8.54
N ASN A 128 19.18 9.48 8.08
CA ASN A 128 18.56 8.85 6.90
C ASN A 128 17.22 8.21 7.22
N PRO A 129 16.38 7.98 6.20
CA PRO A 129 15.09 7.29 6.35
C PRO A 129 15.28 5.83 6.77
N GLU A 130 14.66 5.45 7.87
CA GLU A 130 14.75 4.12 8.48
C GLU A 130 13.36 3.60 8.86
N LEU A 131 13.22 2.30 9.06
CA LEU A 131 11.99 1.70 9.55
C LEU A 131 11.87 1.84 11.07
N PHE A 132 10.65 2.18 11.47
CA PHE A 132 10.23 2.23 12.86
C PHE A 132 8.88 1.55 13.02
N THR A 133 8.59 1.12 14.24
CA THR A 133 7.24 0.78 14.69
C THR A 133 6.80 1.74 15.78
N MET A 134 5.50 1.99 15.88
CA MET A 134 4.90 2.80 16.94
C MET A 134 3.41 2.48 17.10
N ALA A 135 2.81 2.84 18.23
CA ALA A 135 1.37 2.67 18.41
C ALA A 135 0.57 3.42 17.31
N ALA A 136 -0.50 2.82 16.80
CA ALA A 136 -1.34 3.43 15.76
C ALA A 136 -2.05 4.73 16.21
N THR A 137 -2.08 4.97 17.50
CA THR A 137 -2.60 6.21 18.12
C THR A 137 -1.55 7.31 18.29
N GLY A 138 -0.31 7.06 17.89
CA GLY A 138 0.83 7.94 18.14
C GLY A 138 1.65 7.54 19.36
N GLY A 139 2.74 8.24 19.62
CA GLY A 139 3.64 8.00 20.73
C GLY A 139 5.09 7.85 20.33
N SER A 140 5.91 7.19 21.14
CA SER A 140 7.33 7.02 20.91
C SER A 140 7.58 5.90 19.88
N PRO A 141 8.35 6.16 18.81
CA PRO A 141 8.69 5.13 17.82
C PRO A 141 9.87 4.27 18.30
N THR A 142 9.82 2.98 17.97
CA THR A 142 10.91 2.02 18.13
C THR A 142 11.58 1.81 16.79
N ARG A 143 12.88 2.05 16.68
CA ARG A 143 13.67 1.89 15.46
C ARG A 143 13.97 0.42 15.20
N LEU A 144 13.71 -0.05 13.96
CA LEU A 144 13.94 -1.43 13.53
C LEU A 144 15.23 -1.59 12.71
N THR A 145 15.60 -0.58 11.90
CA THR A 145 16.75 -0.65 10.99
C THR A 145 17.80 0.42 11.32
N ARG A 146 19.07 0.13 10.99
CA ARG A 146 20.20 1.07 11.12
C ARG A 146 21.15 0.82 9.96
N THR A 147 20.88 1.44 8.82
CA THR A 147 21.65 1.28 7.59
C THR A 147 22.18 2.63 7.10
N ARG A 148 22.89 2.63 5.98
CA ARG A 148 23.29 3.86 5.26
C ARG A 148 22.35 4.16 4.09
N GLY A 149 21.42 3.26 3.81
CA GLY A 149 20.42 3.34 2.76
C GLY A 149 19.17 4.09 3.17
N VAL A 150 18.18 4.03 2.29
CA VAL A 150 16.81 4.50 2.49
C VAL A 150 15.93 3.28 2.68
N GLU A 151 15.33 3.13 3.85
CA GLU A 151 14.35 2.11 4.15
C GLU A 151 12.93 2.69 4.02
N ALA A 152 12.10 2.06 3.18
CA ALA A 152 10.80 2.60 2.82
C ALA A 152 9.73 1.54 2.56
N SER A 153 8.46 2.00 2.48
CA SER A 153 7.31 1.22 2.01
C SER A 153 7.11 -0.12 2.74
N PRO A 154 7.03 -0.13 4.08
CA PRO A 154 6.79 -1.36 4.82
C PRO A 154 5.40 -1.96 4.50
N SER A 155 5.32 -3.30 4.48
CA SER A 155 4.08 -4.07 4.47
C SER A 155 4.20 -5.26 5.41
N TRP A 156 3.21 -5.46 6.27
CA TRP A 156 3.19 -6.52 7.27
C TRP A 156 2.80 -7.86 6.69
N SER A 157 3.40 -8.94 7.19
CA SER A 157 2.85 -10.28 7.02
C SER A 157 1.49 -10.40 7.71
N PRO A 158 0.56 -11.23 7.21
CA PRO A 158 -0.78 -11.36 7.80
C PRO A 158 -0.78 -11.88 9.26
N ASP A 159 0.25 -12.59 9.66
CA ASP A 159 0.45 -13.08 11.03
C ASP A 159 1.14 -12.05 11.96
N GLY A 160 1.58 -10.92 11.40
CA GLY A 160 2.22 -9.83 12.15
C GLY A 160 3.66 -10.13 12.59
N THR A 161 4.26 -11.23 12.16
CA THR A 161 5.61 -11.64 12.61
C THR A 161 6.74 -11.01 11.81
N GLN A 162 6.47 -10.58 10.56
CA GLN A 162 7.46 -10.03 9.64
C GLN A 162 6.96 -8.77 8.95
N ILE A 163 7.91 -7.99 8.43
CA ILE A 163 7.69 -6.81 7.60
C ILE A 163 8.53 -6.98 6.33
N VAL A 164 7.90 -6.88 5.15
CA VAL A 164 8.61 -6.68 3.89
C VAL A 164 8.77 -5.18 3.66
N TYR A 165 9.91 -4.76 3.17
CA TYR A 165 10.22 -3.35 2.91
C TYR A 165 11.21 -3.18 1.77
N VAL A 166 11.45 -1.95 1.36
CA VAL A 166 12.44 -1.56 0.34
C VAL A 166 13.68 -1.00 1.03
N SER A 167 14.87 -1.42 0.60
CA SER A 167 16.14 -0.79 0.97
C SER A 167 17.02 -0.60 -0.27
N ASP A 168 17.71 0.54 -0.35
CA ASP A 168 18.74 0.82 -1.36
C ASP A 168 20.18 0.73 -0.81
N GLU A 169 20.36 0.21 0.40
CA GLU A 169 21.68 0.10 1.06
C GLU A 169 22.74 -0.57 0.18
N ARG A 170 22.34 -1.49 -0.70
CA ARG A 170 23.23 -2.17 -1.65
C ARG A 170 23.25 -1.53 -3.05
N GLY A 171 22.87 -0.27 -3.15
CA GLY A 171 22.99 0.56 -4.35
C GLY A 171 21.70 0.67 -5.21
N SER A 172 20.78 -0.28 -5.11
CA SER A 172 19.50 -0.24 -5.83
C SER A 172 18.35 -0.65 -4.92
N PRO A 173 17.18 0.02 -5.00
CA PRO A 173 15.98 -0.37 -4.27
C PRO A 173 15.64 -1.84 -4.50
N SER A 174 15.65 -2.62 -3.43
CA SER A 174 15.40 -4.06 -3.43
C SER A 174 14.52 -4.42 -2.25
N LEU A 175 13.85 -5.56 -2.32
CA LEU A 175 12.98 -6.03 -1.25
C LEU A 175 13.77 -6.80 -0.19
N TYR A 176 13.42 -6.54 1.06
CA TYR A 176 13.95 -7.22 2.24
C TYR A 176 12.83 -7.67 3.18
N LEU A 177 13.05 -8.77 3.86
CA LEU A 177 12.24 -9.24 4.99
C LEU A 177 12.95 -8.94 6.29
N LEU A 178 12.19 -8.48 7.29
CA LEU A 178 12.69 -8.21 8.63
C LEU A 178 11.69 -8.77 9.66
N PRO A 179 12.14 -9.44 10.75
CA PRO A 179 11.27 -9.72 11.88
C PRO A 179 10.62 -8.44 12.42
N ALA A 180 9.34 -8.48 12.76
CA ALA A 180 8.61 -7.30 13.27
C ALA A 180 9.19 -6.74 14.57
N THR A 181 9.98 -7.55 15.30
CA THR A 181 10.72 -7.17 16.51
C THR A 181 12.11 -6.59 16.23
N GLY A 182 12.49 -6.47 14.95
CA GLY A 182 13.86 -6.15 14.54
C GLY A 182 14.76 -7.38 14.46
N GLY A 183 15.97 -7.21 13.95
CA GLY A 183 16.96 -8.28 13.74
C GLY A 183 17.67 -8.15 12.40
N GLU A 184 18.22 -9.25 11.89
CA GLU A 184 18.93 -9.28 10.62
C GLU A 184 17.95 -9.36 9.44
N PRO A 185 18.06 -8.46 8.44
CA PRO A 185 17.20 -8.47 7.27
C PRO A 185 17.63 -9.53 6.25
N GLU A 186 16.67 -10.24 5.65
CA GLU A 186 16.88 -11.14 4.51
C GLU A 186 16.52 -10.43 3.21
N ARG A 187 17.48 -10.31 2.27
CA ARG A 187 17.20 -9.78 0.93
C ARG A 187 16.45 -10.81 0.08
N LEU A 188 15.36 -10.40 -0.56
CA LEU A 188 14.63 -11.23 -1.51
C LEU A 188 15.29 -11.18 -2.90
N ASN A 189 15.45 -12.35 -3.52
CA ASN A 189 15.99 -12.44 -4.87
C ASN A 189 14.85 -12.31 -5.89
N THR A 190 14.68 -11.11 -6.44
CA THR A 190 13.63 -10.76 -7.39
C THR A 190 14.13 -10.74 -8.83
N GLU A 191 13.22 -10.81 -9.83
CA GLU A 191 13.51 -10.74 -11.27
C GLU A 191 14.13 -9.41 -11.72
N SER A 192 14.06 -8.37 -10.88
CA SER A 192 14.58 -7.04 -11.18
C SER A 192 15.49 -6.53 -10.08
N SER A 193 16.50 -5.77 -10.47
CA SER A 193 17.39 -5.06 -9.53
C SER A 193 16.80 -3.74 -9.00
N TYR A 194 15.62 -3.33 -9.46
CA TYR A 194 14.95 -2.11 -9.00
C TYR A 194 13.48 -2.43 -8.69
N THR A 195 13.20 -2.71 -7.44
CA THR A 195 11.87 -3.12 -6.96
C THR A 195 11.42 -2.25 -5.79
N THR A 196 10.15 -1.84 -5.82
CA THR A 196 9.55 -0.91 -4.85
C THR A 196 8.13 -1.34 -4.49
N GLU A 197 7.53 -0.66 -3.50
CA GLU A 197 6.12 -0.72 -3.16
C GLU A 197 5.61 -2.15 -2.93
N PRO A 198 6.24 -2.93 -2.03
CA PRO A 198 5.77 -4.26 -1.74
C PRO A 198 4.41 -4.27 -1.04
N ASP A 199 3.59 -5.27 -1.36
CA ASP A 199 2.37 -5.58 -0.63
C ASP A 199 2.28 -7.09 -0.39
N TRP A 200 2.06 -7.50 0.88
CA TRP A 200 1.96 -8.90 1.26
C TRP A 200 0.54 -9.42 1.03
N SER A 201 0.42 -10.61 0.42
CA SER A 201 -0.89 -11.22 0.16
C SER A 201 -1.62 -11.61 1.45
N PRO A 202 -2.97 -11.54 1.48
CA PRO A 202 -3.75 -11.91 2.66
C PRO A 202 -3.56 -13.35 3.15
N ASP A 203 -3.23 -14.27 2.25
CA ASP A 203 -2.94 -15.68 2.60
C ASP A 203 -1.50 -15.92 3.08
N GLY A 204 -0.67 -14.88 3.10
CA GLY A 204 0.71 -14.91 3.60
C GLY A 204 1.74 -15.56 2.67
N LYS A 205 1.35 -15.95 1.45
CA LYS A 205 2.22 -16.76 0.58
C LYS A 205 3.02 -15.94 -0.43
N LEU A 206 2.50 -14.77 -0.82
CA LEU A 206 3.02 -13.98 -1.93
C LEU A 206 3.32 -12.54 -1.51
N ILE A 207 4.30 -11.93 -2.17
CA ILE A 207 4.58 -10.50 -2.08
C ILE A 207 4.49 -9.93 -3.50
N ALA A 208 3.54 -9.02 -3.74
CA ALA A 208 3.49 -8.23 -4.97
C ALA A 208 4.40 -7.01 -4.84
N TYR A 209 4.98 -6.53 -5.95
CA TYR A 209 5.87 -5.37 -5.95
C TYR A 209 5.91 -4.69 -7.31
N SER A 210 6.27 -3.42 -7.33
CA SER A 210 6.52 -2.64 -8.54
C SER A 210 7.94 -2.87 -9.06
N ILE A 211 8.07 -2.99 -10.38
CA ILE A 211 9.33 -3.05 -11.12
C ILE A 211 9.46 -1.77 -11.93
N SER A 212 10.38 -0.88 -11.55
CA SER A 212 10.56 0.41 -12.24
C SER A 212 11.38 0.31 -13.52
N SER A 213 12.17 -0.74 -13.69
CA SER A 213 12.90 -1.02 -14.94
C SER A 213 11.93 -1.51 -16.02
N GLY A 214 12.11 -1.05 -17.28
CA GLY A 214 11.29 -1.53 -18.39
C GLY A 214 9.90 -0.89 -18.54
N GLY A 215 9.67 0.28 -17.90
CA GLY A 215 8.46 1.05 -18.13
C GLY A 215 7.31 0.78 -17.14
N GLY A 216 7.60 0.18 -15.99
CA GLY A 216 6.62 -0.09 -14.93
C GLY A 216 5.88 -1.43 -15.16
N GLN A 217 6.19 -2.41 -14.34
CA GLN A 217 5.58 -3.74 -14.34
C GLN A 217 5.32 -4.20 -12.91
N ILE A 218 4.48 -5.22 -12.74
CA ILE A 218 4.23 -5.85 -11.43
C ILE A 218 4.88 -7.23 -11.41
N GLY A 219 5.67 -7.48 -10.36
CA GLY A 219 6.20 -8.78 -10.01
C GLY A 219 5.50 -9.37 -8.79
N VAL A 220 5.58 -10.69 -8.67
CA VAL A 220 5.12 -11.43 -7.49
C VAL A 220 6.24 -12.38 -7.06
N TYR A 221 6.58 -12.34 -5.78
CA TYR A 221 7.53 -13.26 -5.14
C TYR A 221 6.76 -14.33 -4.37
N ASP A 222 7.06 -15.60 -4.62
CA ASP A 222 6.54 -16.75 -3.85
C ASP A 222 7.50 -17.08 -2.73
N LEU A 223 7.02 -16.94 -1.48
CA LEU A 223 7.82 -17.14 -0.28
C LEU A 223 8.22 -18.61 -0.07
N SER A 224 7.37 -19.55 -0.49
CA SER A 224 7.64 -20.98 -0.35
C SER A 224 8.64 -21.49 -1.39
N ALA A 225 8.48 -21.04 -2.63
CA ALA A 225 9.37 -21.39 -3.74
C ALA A 225 10.67 -20.57 -3.76
N LYS A 226 10.72 -19.46 -3.01
CA LYS A 226 11.80 -18.46 -3.03
C LYS A 226 12.11 -17.97 -4.45
N LYS A 227 11.07 -17.75 -5.25
CA LYS A 227 11.16 -17.33 -6.66
C LYS A 227 10.20 -16.19 -6.94
N SER A 228 10.58 -15.34 -7.88
CA SER A 228 9.71 -14.29 -8.39
C SER A 228 9.35 -14.52 -9.85
N ARG A 229 8.29 -13.86 -10.29
CA ARG A 229 7.84 -13.81 -11.68
C ARG A 229 7.16 -12.48 -11.97
N ILE A 230 7.27 -11.99 -13.19
CA ILE A 230 6.48 -10.86 -13.69
C ILE A 230 5.08 -11.35 -13.98
N VAL A 231 4.05 -10.67 -13.46
CA VAL A 231 2.64 -11.06 -13.60
C VAL A 231 1.84 -10.15 -14.53
N SER A 232 2.36 -8.96 -14.86
CA SER A 232 1.70 -8.02 -15.76
C SER A 232 2.09 -8.25 -17.22
N ARG A 233 1.14 -8.09 -18.15
CA ARG A 233 1.38 -8.14 -19.61
C ARG A 233 1.60 -6.77 -20.25
N GLY A 234 1.47 -5.70 -19.49
CA GLY A 234 1.61 -4.32 -19.98
C GLY A 234 2.71 -3.56 -19.27
N SER A 235 2.80 -2.28 -19.57
CA SER A 235 3.69 -1.32 -18.93
C SER A 235 2.92 -0.20 -18.25
N GLY A 236 3.63 0.63 -17.48
CA GLY A 236 3.03 1.75 -16.74
C GLY A 236 2.27 1.33 -15.49
N LEU A 237 2.48 0.08 -15.00
CA LEU A 237 1.87 -0.42 -13.77
C LEU A 237 2.78 -0.15 -12.58
N GLU A 238 2.16 0.31 -11.49
CA GLU A 238 2.83 0.63 -10.23
C GLU A 238 1.89 0.44 -9.04
N SER A 239 2.44 0.41 -7.83
CA SER A 239 1.73 0.42 -6.54
C SER A 239 0.69 -0.70 -6.43
N PRO A 240 1.08 -1.98 -6.52
CA PRO A 240 0.14 -3.09 -6.39
C PRO A 240 -0.41 -3.20 -4.97
N SER A 241 -1.69 -3.53 -4.85
CA SER A 241 -2.32 -3.89 -3.58
C SER A 241 -3.23 -5.10 -3.75
N TRP A 242 -3.00 -6.14 -2.95
CA TRP A 242 -3.77 -7.38 -3.01
C TRP A 242 -5.22 -7.19 -2.61
N THR A 243 -6.13 -7.79 -3.37
CA THR A 243 -7.51 -8.02 -2.93
C THR A 243 -7.56 -9.23 -1.97
N ARG A 244 -8.71 -9.38 -1.27
CA ARG A 244 -8.91 -10.45 -0.25
C ARG A 244 -8.65 -11.86 -0.76
N ASN A 245 -8.80 -12.13 -2.05
CA ASN A 245 -8.67 -13.47 -2.61
C ASN A 245 -7.21 -13.87 -2.96
N SER A 246 -6.21 -13.06 -2.64
CA SER A 246 -4.78 -13.34 -2.92
C SER A 246 -4.46 -13.73 -4.37
N ARG A 247 -5.35 -13.34 -5.32
CA ARG A 247 -5.19 -13.57 -6.76
C ARG A 247 -5.17 -12.27 -7.56
N HIS A 248 -6.06 -11.34 -7.24
CA HIS A 248 -6.15 -10.08 -7.96
C HIS A 248 -5.42 -8.96 -7.21
N LEU A 249 -4.90 -8.02 -7.96
CA LEU A 249 -4.27 -6.80 -7.47
C LEU A 249 -5.03 -5.59 -8.00
N VAL A 250 -5.23 -4.58 -7.17
CA VAL A 250 -5.48 -3.22 -7.65
C VAL A 250 -4.15 -2.54 -7.83
N ALA A 251 -3.95 -1.87 -8.95
CA ALA A 251 -2.73 -1.13 -9.27
C ALA A 251 -3.07 0.20 -9.96
N SER A 252 -2.10 1.10 -10.03
CA SER A 252 -2.16 2.26 -10.92
C SER A 252 -1.54 1.90 -12.27
N GLN A 253 -2.18 2.29 -13.37
CA GLN A 253 -1.65 2.18 -14.73
C GLN A 253 -1.83 3.50 -15.45
N ASN A 254 -0.72 4.21 -15.70
CA ASN A 254 -0.74 5.51 -16.38
C ASN A 254 -1.76 6.51 -15.78
N GLY A 255 -1.87 6.54 -14.44
CA GLY A 255 -2.79 7.42 -13.73
C GLY A 255 -4.24 6.94 -13.67
N HIS A 256 -4.52 5.70 -14.05
CA HIS A 256 -5.82 5.05 -13.90
C HIS A 256 -5.72 3.86 -12.94
N LEU A 257 -6.78 3.61 -12.18
CA LEU A 257 -6.87 2.39 -11.38
C LEU A 257 -7.24 1.21 -12.28
N VAL A 258 -6.59 0.09 -12.06
CA VAL A 258 -6.84 -1.17 -12.77
C VAL A 258 -6.92 -2.34 -11.79
N LEU A 259 -7.69 -3.35 -12.14
CA LEU A 259 -7.68 -4.66 -11.53
C LEU A 259 -6.79 -5.57 -12.40
N LEU A 260 -5.75 -6.16 -11.84
CA LEU A 260 -4.83 -7.09 -12.48
C LEU A 260 -5.08 -8.51 -11.97
N ASP A 261 -5.33 -9.46 -12.87
CA ASP A 261 -5.34 -10.89 -12.54
C ASP A 261 -3.92 -11.46 -12.64
N THR A 262 -3.36 -11.89 -11.52
CA THR A 262 -1.97 -12.38 -11.46
C THR A 262 -1.73 -13.72 -12.15
N LEU A 263 -2.79 -14.46 -12.50
CA LEU A 263 -2.70 -15.72 -13.24
C LEU A 263 -2.68 -15.49 -14.75
N THR A 264 -3.50 -14.57 -15.25
CA THR A 264 -3.60 -14.30 -16.70
C THR A 264 -2.72 -13.15 -17.16
N GLY A 265 -2.36 -12.24 -16.24
CA GLY A 265 -1.64 -10.99 -16.52
C GLY A 265 -2.50 -9.91 -17.16
N GLU A 266 -3.81 -10.12 -17.26
CA GLU A 266 -4.76 -9.19 -17.86
C GLU A 266 -5.16 -8.10 -16.87
N THR A 267 -5.36 -6.88 -17.38
CA THR A 267 -5.83 -5.74 -16.61
C THR A 267 -7.22 -5.31 -17.05
N THR A 268 -8.08 -5.00 -16.10
CA THR A 268 -9.39 -4.38 -16.32
C THR A 268 -9.42 -3.00 -15.68
N LYS A 269 -9.77 -1.98 -16.44
CA LYS A 269 -9.86 -0.61 -15.91
C LYS A 269 -10.99 -0.50 -14.89
N ILE A 270 -10.69 0.10 -13.74
CA ILE A 270 -11.68 0.46 -12.72
C ILE A 270 -12.22 1.85 -13.08
N PRO A 271 -13.49 1.96 -13.50
CA PRO A 271 -14.03 3.23 -13.96
C PRO A 271 -14.20 4.21 -12.77
N ASN A 272 -13.61 5.37 -12.89
CA ASN A 272 -13.91 6.52 -12.05
C ASN A 272 -13.72 7.79 -12.86
N ASN A 273 -14.28 8.91 -12.41
CA ASN A 273 -14.21 10.20 -13.11
C ASN A 273 -12.95 11.00 -12.72
N LEU A 274 -11.96 10.35 -12.10
CA LEU A 274 -10.72 10.96 -11.64
C LEU A 274 -9.56 10.55 -12.56
N SER A 275 -8.57 11.39 -12.66
CA SER A 275 -7.33 11.15 -13.41
C SER A 275 -6.12 11.29 -12.48
N ASN A 276 -4.97 10.77 -12.91
CA ASN A 276 -3.73 10.80 -12.13
C ASN A 276 -3.89 10.15 -10.74
N ASN A 277 -4.57 8.99 -10.71
CA ASN A 277 -4.74 8.17 -9.53
C ASN A 277 -3.49 7.31 -9.30
N THR A 278 -2.98 7.32 -8.08
CA THR A 278 -1.76 6.62 -7.71
C THR A 278 -1.90 5.97 -6.32
N GLU A 279 -1.00 5.05 -6.01
CA GLU A 279 -0.87 4.46 -4.67
C GLU A 279 -2.19 3.86 -4.15
N PRO A 280 -2.91 3.02 -4.94
CA PRO A 280 -4.12 2.39 -4.45
C PRO A 280 -3.82 1.40 -3.32
N ASN A 281 -4.79 1.27 -2.40
CA ASN A 281 -4.79 0.23 -1.40
C ASN A 281 -6.21 -0.30 -1.21
N THR A 282 -6.35 -1.62 -1.09
CA THR A 282 -7.65 -2.29 -0.93
C THR A 282 -7.95 -2.59 0.53
N SER A 283 -9.24 -2.54 0.91
CA SER A 283 -9.70 -3.11 2.17
C SER A 283 -9.73 -4.64 2.04
N ARG A 284 -9.20 -5.32 3.03
CA ARG A 284 -9.08 -6.79 3.09
C ARG A 284 -10.13 -7.42 3.99
#